data_ebb44259589605a42594d4b340e6cb8d
#
_entry.id   ebb44259589605a42594d4b340e6cb8d
#
_cell.length_a   1.000
_cell.length_b   1.000
_cell.length_c   1.000
_cell.angle_alpha   90.00
_cell.angle_beta   90.00
_cell.angle_gamma   90.00
#
_symmetry.space_group_name_H-M   'P 1'
#
loop_
_entity.id
_entity.type
_entity.pdbx_description
1 polymer ?
#
loop_
_entity_poly.entity_id
_entity_poly.type
_entity_poly.pdbx_seq_one_letter_code
_entity_poly.pdbx_strand_id
1 'polypeptide(L)'
;VGDAMGKYHPHGDSSIYETLVVLSQDFKKGMALVDGHGNFGSIEGDGAAAMRYTEAKLKKFTQDVYLSDLDKDVVDFVPNFDETEKEPAVLPVRIPNLLVNGADGIAVGMTTNIPTHNLSEVVDAVCAYMDNEDITTTELMQYIPGPDFPTGGLVINKSELAGIYETGTGKIKLRGKVVYEPAARKGEKDRLVITEIPYTMIGANIGKFISDIVDLVETKKTTDIVDVSNESSKEGIRIVLELKKNTDIENLKNLL
;
A
#
# COMPACT_ATOMS: atom_id res chain seq x y z
N VAL A 1 12.64 15.71 12.40
CA VAL A 1 13.33 16.06 11.13
C VAL A 1 14.69 16.69 11.41
N GLY A 2 14.75 17.78 12.19
CA GLY A 2 16.01 18.47 12.49
C GLY A 2 17.09 17.59 13.10
N ASP A 3 16.75 16.78 14.10
CA ASP A 3 17.71 15.86 14.73
C ASP A 3 18.21 14.79 13.76
N ALA A 4 17.32 14.24 12.94
CA ALA A 4 17.69 13.27 11.91
C ALA A 4 18.65 13.89 10.88
N MET A 5 18.35 15.09 10.41
CA MET A 5 19.19 15.83 9.48
C MET A 5 20.55 16.19 10.09
N GLY A 6 20.56 16.64 11.33
CA GLY A 6 21.78 17.10 12.00
C GLY A 6 22.74 16.00 12.45
N LYS A 7 22.21 14.80 12.74
CA LYS A 7 23.01 13.72 13.33
C LYS A 7 23.21 12.51 12.41
N TYR A 8 22.26 12.18 11.55
CA TYR A 8 22.26 10.90 10.85
C TYR A 8 22.10 10.99 9.34
N HIS A 9 21.40 12.01 8.83
CA HIS A 9 21.09 12.09 7.42
C HIS A 9 21.31 13.50 6.87
N PRO A 10 22.53 13.86 6.41
CA PRO A 10 22.93 15.22 6.02
C PRO A 10 22.38 15.61 4.64
N HIS A 11 21.06 15.57 4.46
CA HIS A 11 20.34 15.92 3.25
C HIS A 11 19.21 16.90 3.56
N GLY A 12 18.43 17.28 2.56
CA GLY A 12 17.34 18.23 2.71
C GLY A 12 16.24 17.74 3.65
N ASP A 13 15.67 18.66 4.42
CA ASP A 13 14.57 18.40 5.37
C ASP A 13 13.32 17.82 4.71
N SER A 14 13.04 18.23 3.47
CA SER A 14 11.89 17.75 2.70
C SER A 14 11.92 16.24 2.49
N SER A 15 13.07 15.69 2.10
CA SER A 15 13.20 14.24 1.87
C SER A 15 12.99 13.42 3.15
N ILE A 16 13.48 13.93 4.29
CA ILE A 16 13.28 13.30 5.60
C ILE A 16 11.81 13.37 6.02
N TYR A 17 11.18 14.55 5.85
CA TYR A 17 9.78 14.72 6.20
C TYR A 17 8.84 13.90 5.32
N GLU A 18 9.06 13.87 4.01
CA GLU A 18 8.28 13.04 3.08
C GLU A 18 8.39 11.55 3.42
N THR A 19 9.57 11.08 3.80
CA THR A 19 9.75 9.70 4.27
C THR A 19 8.97 9.44 5.56
N LEU A 20 9.03 10.36 6.52
CA LEU A 20 8.23 10.28 7.76
C LEU A 20 6.73 10.20 7.46
N VAL A 21 6.26 11.03 6.53
CA VAL A 21 4.86 11.03 6.08
C VAL A 21 4.47 9.67 5.49
N VAL A 22 5.26 9.12 4.59
CA VAL A 22 4.99 7.80 3.98
C VAL A 22 4.96 6.69 5.03
N LEU A 23 5.83 6.73 6.04
CA LEU A 23 5.85 5.75 7.13
C LEU A 23 4.61 5.82 8.04
N SER A 24 3.85 6.91 8.00
CA SER A 24 2.58 7.07 8.73
C SER A 24 1.34 6.70 7.91
N GLN A 25 1.47 6.57 6.59
CA GLN A 25 0.34 6.34 5.68
C GLN A 25 0.03 4.84 5.57
N ASP A 26 -1.11 4.44 6.13
CA ASP A 26 -1.60 3.06 6.12
C ASP A 26 -2.07 2.58 4.74
N PHE A 27 -2.33 3.49 3.81
CA PHE A 27 -2.63 3.17 2.40
C PHE A 27 -1.37 2.97 1.54
N LYS A 28 -0.17 3.26 2.06
CA LYS A 28 1.12 3.03 1.37
C LYS A 28 1.96 1.91 1.99
N LYS A 29 1.74 1.58 3.26
CA LYS A 29 2.51 0.58 3.99
C LYS A 29 1.61 -0.55 4.48
N GLY A 30 2.10 -1.78 4.41
CA GLY A 30 1.41 -2.93 4.99
C GLY A 30 1.22 -2.77 6.51
N MET A 31 2.27 -2.27 7.18
CA MET A 31 2.23 -1.84 8.59
C MET A 31 2.84 -0.46 8.71
N ALA A 32 2.02 0.56 8.95
CA ALA A 32 2.51 1.91 9.20
C ALA A 32 3.32 1.95 10.50
N LEU A 33 4.49 2.59 10.48
CA LEU A 33 5.46 2.60 11.58
C LEU A 33 5.39 3.86 12.44
N VAL A 34 4.82 4.91 11.91
CA VAL A 34 4.69 6.23 12.56
C VAL A 34 3.23 6.51 12.85
N ASP A 35 2.96 7.04 14.03
CA ASP A 35 1.67 7.59 14.44
C ASP A 35 1.74 9.11 14.27
N GLY A 36 1.10 9.60 13.22
CA GLY A 36 1.06 11.00 12.86
C GLY A 36 -0.15 11.72 13.46
N HIS A 37 0.08 12.92 13.98
CA HIS A 37 -0.98 13.81 14.45
C HIS A 37 -1.04 15.07 13.59
N GLY A 38 -2.19 15.33 13.00
CA GLY A 38 -2.41 16.39 12.01
C GLY A 38 -2.71 15.82 10.62
N ASN A 39 -2.51 16.63 9.58
CA ASN A 39 -2.72 16.21 8.20
C ASN A 39 -1.44 15.58 7.63
N PHE A 40 -1.46 14.28 7.42
CA PHE A 40 -0.40 13.47 6.81
C PHE A 40 -0.73 13.02 5.38
N GLY A 41 -1.61 13.76 4.69
CA GLY A 41 -2.02 13.44 3.33
C GLY A 41 -3.19 12.47 3.25
N SER A 42 -3.66 12.23 2.03
CA SER A 42 -4.76 11.32 1.75
C SER A 42 -4.44 10.34 0.63
N ILE A 43 -5.22 9.27 0.53
CA ILE A 43 -5.12 8.29 -0.56
C ILE A 43 -5.42 8.93 -1.94
N GLU A 44 -6.14 10.03 -1.97
CA GLU A 44 -6.52 10.78 -3.18
C GLU A 44 -5.38 11.69 -3.70
N GLY A 45 -4.28 11.77 -2.94
CA GLY A 45 -3.09 12.52 -3.36
C GLY A 45 -2.97 13.90 -2.74
N ASP A 46 -3.81 14.24 -1.76
CA ASP A 46 -3.56 15.45 -0.98
C ASP A 46 -2.24 15.32 -0.24
N GLY A 47 -1.44 16.37 -0.31
CA GLY A 47 -0.15 16.43 0.38
C GLY A 47 -0.33 16.57 1.90
N ALA A 48 0.70 16.18 2.65
CA ALA A 48 0.75 16.45 4.08
C ALA A 48 0.88 17.96 4.32
N ALA A 49 0.38 18.42 5.47
CA ALA A 49 0.62 19.77 5.95
C ALA A 49 2.14 20.00 6.18
N ALA A 50 2.58 21.25 6.15
CA ALA A 50 3.96 21.57 6.46
C ALA A 50 4.34 21.06 7.86
N MET A 51 5.60 20.61 8.04
CA MET A 51 6.06 19.93 9.26
C MET A 51 5.84 20.71 10.55
N ARG A 52 5.77 22.06 10.48
CA ARG A 52 5.48 22.92 11.64
C ARG A 52 4.05 22.77 12.17
N TYR A 53 3.16 22.13 11.43
CA TYR A 53 1.75 21.90 11.81
C TYR A 53 1.46 20.45 12.18
N THR A 54 2.45 19.58 12.16
CA THR A 54 2.28 18.15 12.39
C THR A 54 3.15 17.67 13.54
N GLU A 55 2.69 16.65 14.22
CA GLU A 55 3.43 15.93 15.25
C GLU A 55 3.53 14.46 14.86
N ALA A 56 4.57 13.78 15.31
CA ALA A 56 4.78 12.37 15.01
C ALA A 56 5.42 11.65 16.19
N LYS A 57 5.01 10.41 16.40
CA LYS A 57 5.65 9.49 17.33
C LYS A 57 5.71 8.10 16.71
N LEU A 58 6.52 7.23 17.27
CA LEU A 58 6.57 5.83 16.85
C LEU A 58 5.29 5.11 17.29
N LYS A 59 4.76 4.24 16.44
CA LYS A 59 3.72 3.29 16.87
C LYS A 59 4.31 2.30 17.87
N LYS A 60 3.45 1.76 18.75
CA LYS A 60 3.87 0.72 19.71
C LYS A 60 4.47 -0.50 18.99
N PHE A 61 3.88 -0.90 17.89
CA PHE A 61 4.40 -1.98 17.04
C PHE A 61 5.85 -1.72 16.59
N THR A 62 6.17 -0.49 16.19
CA THR A 62 7.52 -0.12 15.78
C THR A 62 8.52 -0.22 16.93
N GLN A 63 8.13 0.23 18.12
CA GLN A 63 8.98 0.13 19.30
C GLN A 63 9.24 -1.33 19.70
N ASP A 64 8.19 -2.16 19.69
CA ASP A 64 8.25 -3.54 20.16
C ASP A 64 8.94 -4.49 19.15
N VAL A 65 8.79 -4.24 17.86
CA VAL A 65 9.22 -5.16 16.78
C VAL A 65 10.49 -4.70 16.08
N TYR A 66 10.70 -3.40 15.92
CA TYR A 66 11.83 -2.86 15.16
C TYR A 66 12.98 -2.39 16.05
N LEU A 67 12.69 -1.90 17.26
CA LEU A 67 13.68 -1.19 18.07
C LEU A 67 13.96 -1.82 19.43
N SER A 68 13.17 -2.79 19.89
CA SER A 68 13.27 -3.36 21.24
C SER A 68 14.58 -4.08 21.54
N ASP A 69 15.34 -4.46 20.52
CA ASP A 69 16.63 -5.13 20.65
C ASP A 69 17.82 -4.25 20.26
N LEU A 70 17.58 -2.95 20.02
CA LEU A 70 18.61 -2.03 19.52
C LEU A 70 19.81 -1.87 20.47
N ASP A 71 19.58 -1.97 21.76
CA ASP A 71 20.57 -1.84 22.84
C ASP A 71 21.09 -3.20 23.38
N LYS A 72 20.77 -4.31 22.69
CA LYS A 72 21.11 -5.67 23.14
C LYS A 72 22.29 -6.30 22.40
N ASP A 73 23.08 -5.50 21.72
CA ASP A 73 24.27 -5.95 20.97
C ASP A 73 23.97 -7.05 19.92
N VAL A 74 22.81 -6.94 19.28
CA VAL A 74 22.38 -7.89 18.22
C VAL A 74 22.62 -7.37 16.81
N VAL A 75 23.04 -6.10 16.67
CA VAL A 75 23.39 -5.46 15.40
C VAL A 75 24.64 -4.60 15.59
N ASP A 76 25.43 -4.49 14.53
CA ASP A 76 26.62 -3.64 14.52
C ASP A 76 26.24 -2.16 14.48
N PHE A 77 27.04 -1.34 15.19
CA PHE A 77 26.94 0.11 15.15
C PHE A 77 28.13 0.68 14.40
N VAL A 78 27.89 1.60 13.51
CA VAL A 78 28.90 2.32 12.74
C VAL A 78 28.89 3.82 13.10
N PRO A 79 30.00 4.53 12.92
CA PRO A 79 29.99 5.98 13.04
C PRO A 79 29.02 6.61 12.05
N ASN A 80 28.35 7.70 12.46
CA ASN A 80 27.58 8.54 11.54
C ASN A 80 28.52 9.32 10.58
N PHE A 81 27.95 10.19 9.73
CA PHE A 81 28.67 10.88 8.66
C PHE A 81 29.84 11.81 9.15
N ASP A 82 29.78 12.32 10.37
CA ASP A 82 30.78 13.21 10.97
C ASP A 82 31.52 12.59 12.17
N GLU A 83 31.31 11.31 12.43
CA GLU A 83 31.92 10.51 13.49
C GLU A 83 31.59 10.99 14.93
N THR A 84 30.58 11.85 15.09
CA THR A 84 30.17 12.37 16.41
C THR A 84 29.19 11.45 17.15
N GLU A 85 28.44 10.63 16.41
CA GLU A 85 27.44 9.71 16.93
C GLU A 85 27.63 8.31 16.32
N LYS A 86 26.92 7.33 16.84
CA LYS A 86 26.86 5.99 16.26
C LYS A 86 25.45 5.67 15.83
N GLU A 87 25.31 4.98 14.72
CA GLU A 87 24.03 4.50 14.21
C GLU A 87 24.08 3.00 13.91
N PRO A 88 22.95 2.27 14.01
CA PRO A 88 22.94 0.86 13.70
C PRO A 88 23.13 0.66 12.19
N ALA A 89 23.97 -0.28 11.80
CA ALA A 89 24.17 -0.64 10.39
C ALA A 89 22.87 -1.17 9.75
N VAL A 90 22.06 -1.90 10.54
CA VAL A 90 20.70 -2.36 10.20
C VAL A 90 19.84 -2.32 11.45
N LEU A 91 18.52 -2.23 11.30
CA LEU A 91 17.60 -2.32 12.44
C LEU A 91 17.40 -3.78 12.86
N PRO A 92 17.31 -4.08 14.18
CA PRO A 92 17.10 -5.42 14.71
C PRO A 92 15.61 -5.83 14.61
N VAL A 93 15.07 -5.88 13.41
CA VAL A 93 13.66 -6.17 13.17
C VAL A 93 13.36 -7.64 13.40
N ARG A 94 12.32 -7.93 14.18
CA ARG A 94 11.93 -9.30 14.57
C ARG A 94 11.05 -10.03 13.54
N ILE A 95 10.69 -9.38 12.46
CA ILE A 95 9.84 -9.93 11.40
C ILE A 95 10.48 -9.72 10.03
N PRO A 96 10.12 -10.47 9.00
CA PRO A 96 10.55 -10.22 7.62
C PRO A 96 9.92 -8.94 7.05
N ASN A 97 10.47 -7.78 7.42
CA ASN A 97 9.95 -6.46 7.02
C ASN A 97 9.88 -6.32 5.50
N LEU A 98 10.82 -6.94 4.77
CA LEU A 98 10.82 -6.91 3.30
C LEU A 98 9.52 -7.45 2.71
N LEU A 99 8.93 -8.48 3.31
CA LEU A 99 7.65 -9.03 2.87
C LEU A 99 6.47 -8.22 3.41
N VAL A 100 6.50 -7.81 4.66
CA VAL A 100 5.37 -7.11 5.30
C VAL A 100 5.14 -5.73 4.68
N ASN A 101 6.18 -4.92 4.55
CA ASN A 101 6.10 -3.55 4.03
C ASN A 101 6.53 -3.40 2.57
N GLY A 102 7.00 -4.48 1.95
CA GLY A 102 7.53 -4.43 0.60
C GLY A 102 8.79 -3.56 0.50
N ALA A 103 9.27 -3.42 -0.72
CA ALA A 103 10.35 -2.51 -1.06
C ALA A 103 10.25 -2.09 -2.52
N ASP A 104 10.55 -0.84 -2.79
CA ASP A 104 10.77 -0.34 -4.13
C ASP A 104 12.10 0.41 -4.19
N GLY A 105 12.76 0.35 -5.31
CA GLY A 105 14.04 1.00 -5.50
C GLY A 105 14.49 0.98 -6.94
N ILE A 106 15.22 2.02 -7.31
CA ILE A 106 15.77 2.20 -8.64
C ILE A 106 17.30 2.26 -8.51
N ALA A 107 17.97 1.30 -9.15
CA ALA A 107 19.42 1.26 -9.25
C ALA A 107 19.85 1.31 -10.71
N VAL A 108 21.16 1.46 -10.94
CA VAL A 108 21.70 1.39 -12.31
C VAL A 108 21.59 -0.05 -12.81
N GLY A 109 20.86 -0.24 -13.90
CA GLY A 109 20.69 -1.52 -14.55
C GLY A 109 19.65 -2.47 -13.95
N MET A 110 19.04 -2.13 -12.80
CA MET A 110 17.97 -2.95 -12.20
C MET A 110 17.03 -2.12 -11.35
N THR A 111 15.82 -2.64 -11.14
CA THR A 111 14.82 -2.08 -10.22
C THR A 111 14.29 -3.17 -9.31
N THR A 112 13.86 -2.77 -8.11
CA THR A 112 13.16 -3.63 -7.16
C THR A 112 11.75 -3.08 -6.96
N ASN A 113 10.76 -3.97 -6.98
CA ASN A 113 9.37 -3.63 -6.68
C ASN A 113 8.71 -4.84 -5.99
N ILE A 114 8.90 -4.94 -4.68
CA ILE A 114 8.38 -6.03 -3.86
C ILE A 114 7.08 -5.54 -3.21
N PRO A 115 5.94 -6.23 -3.43
CA PRO A 115 4.68 -5.85 -2.83
C PRO A 115 4.64 -6.16 -1.34
N THR A 116 3.68 -5.54 -0.64
CA THR A 116 3.35 -5.85 0.75
C THR A 116 2.65 -7.20 0.88
N HIS A 117 2.77 -7.84 2.05
CA HIS A 117 2.13 -9.10 2.39
C HIS A 117 1.47 -9.03 3.77
N ASN A 118 0.50 -9.88 4.01
CA ASN A 118 -0.21 -9.94 5.27
C ASN A 118 0.72 -10.41 6.42
N LEU A 119 0.75 -9.66 7.52
CA LEU A 119 1.63 -9.93 8.65
C LEU A 119 1.39 -11.32 9.26
N SER A 120 0.12 -11.72 9.45
CA SER A 120 -0.20 -13.02 10.04
C SER A 120 0.25 -14.15 9.14
N GLU A 121 -0.01 -14.06 7.84
CA GLU A 121 0.43 -15.03 6.83
C GLU A 121 1.96 -15.15 6.80
N VAL A 122 2.67 -14.02 6.87
CA VAL A 122 4.14 -14.00 6.92
C VAL A 122 4.67 -14.68 8.19
N VAL A 123 4.06 -14.42 9.35
CA VAL A 123 4.45 -15.06 10.61
C VAL A 123 4.19 -16.57 10.57
N ASP A 124 3.05 -17.00 10.05
CA ASP A 124 2.73 -18.42 9.90
C ASP A 124 3.72 -19.12 8.97
N ALA A 125 4.13 -18.47 7.88
CA ALA A 125 5.17 -18.99 6.99
C ALA A 125 6.55 -19.06 7.66
N VAL A 126 6.92 -18.10 8.49
CA VAL A 126 8.14 -18.17 9.31
C VAL A 126 8.11 -19.35 10.25
N CYS A 127 7.00 -19.58 10.95
CA CYS A 127 6.84 -20.75 11.83
C CYS A 127 6.98 -22.06 11.04
N ALA A 128 6.35 -22.17 9.88
CA ALA A 128 6.48 -23.34 9.02
C ALA A 128 7.92 -23.57 8.54
N TYR A 129 8.63 -22.51 8.20
CA TYR A 129 10.05 -22.58 7.82
C TYR A 129 10.95 -23.02 8.99
N MET A 130 10.66 -22.54 10.21
CA MET A 130 11.38 -22.98 11.41
C MET A 130 11.20 -24.47 11.73
N ASP A 131 10.00 -25.00 11.43
CA ASP A 131 9.70 -26.43 11.62
C ASP A 131 10.32 -27.29 10.52
N ASN A 132 10.53 -26.74 9.33
CA ASN A 132 11.11 -27.43 8.18
C ASN A 132 11.90 -26.42 7.30
N GLU A 133 13.21 -26.36 7.47
CA GLU A 133 14.08 -25.45 6.71
C GLU A 133 14.18 -25.80 5.21
N ASP A 134 13.83 -27.03 4.84
CA ASP A 134 13.81 -27.50 3.44
C ASP A 134 12.45 -27.27 2.75
N ILE A 135 11.52 -26.53 3.40
CA ILE A 135 10.21 -26.20 2.83
C ILE A 135 10.35 -25.45 1.49
N THR A 136 9.62 -25.89 0.48
CA THR A 136 9.66 -25.31 -0.86
C THR A 136 8.85 -24.02 -0.96
N THR A 137 9.13 -23.18 -1.97
CA THR A 137 8.33 -21.98 -2.29
C THR A 137 6.85 -22.32 -2.44
N THR A 138 6.51 -23.40 -3.12
CA THR A 138 5.12 -23.83 -3.32
C THR A 138 4.43 -24.20 -2.01
N GLU A 139 5.14 -24.82 -1.08
CA GLU A 139 4.61 -25.15 0.25
C GLU A 139 4.45 -23.89 1.11
N LEU A 140 5.42 -22.95 1.08
CA LEU A 140 5.30 -21.66 1.75
C LEU A 140 4.09 -20.84 1.23
N MET A 141 3.74 -20.99 -0.04
CA MET A 141 2.55 -20.33 -0.61
C MET A 141 1.22 -20.86 -0.07
N GLN A 142 1.20 -21.95 0.71
CA GLN A 142 0.02 -22.37 1.47
C GLN A 142 -0.25 -21.40 2.64
N TYR A 143 0.78 -20.74 3.15
CA TYR A 143 0.71 -19.74 4.22
C TYR A 143 0.65 -18.32 3.64
N ILE A 144 1.45 -18.02 2.61
CA ILE A 144 1.46 -16.73 1.90
C ILE A 144 0.94 -16.96 0.46
N PRO A 145 -0.37 -16.94 0.23
CA PRO A 145 -0.94 -17.26 -1.08
C PRO A 145 -0.67 -16.19 -2.15
N GLY A 146 -0.26 -15.01 -1.73
CA GLY A 146 0.03 -13.88 -2.60
C GLY A 146 0.25 -12.57 -1.85
N PRO A 147 0.46 -11.47 -2.59
CA PRO A 147 0.56 -10.14 -2.00
C PRO A 147 -0.73 -9.70 -1.33
N ASP A 148 -0.60 -8.84 -0.31
CA ASP A 148 -1.70 -8.17 0.36
C ASP A 148 -1.44 -6.65 0.31
N PHE A 149 -2.16 -5.96 -0.57
CA PHE A 149 -1.97 -4.53 -0.78
C PHE A 149 -2.80 -3.71 0.21
N PRO A 150 -2.27 -2.59 0.73
CA PRO A 150 -3.00 -1.73 1.68
C PRO A 150 -4.31 -1.18 1.12
N THR A 151 -4.42 -1.05 -0.21
CA THR A 151 -5.61 -0.57 -0.91
C THR A 151 -6.60 -1.68 -1.26
N GLY A 152 -6.29 -2.93 -0.93
CA GLY A 152 -7.08 -4.09 -1.34
C GLY A 152 -6.94 -4.42 -2.83
N GLY A 153 -8.03 -4.86 -3.44
CA GLY A 153 -8.08 -5.30 -4.84
C GLY A 153 -7.93 -6.80 -5.00
N LEU A 154 -7.92 -7.22 -6.24
CA LEU A 154 -7.86 -8.64 -6.63
C LEU A 154 -6.66 -8.89 -7.54
N VAL A 155 -5.88 -9.93 -7.25
CA VAL A 155 -4.84 -10.43 -8.14
C VAL A 155 -5.49 -11.35 -9.17
N ILE A 156 -5.50 -10.93 -10.45
CA ILE A 156 -6.21 -11.66 -11.51
C ILE A 156 -5.35 -12.70 -12.23
N ASN A 157 -4.03 -12.65 -12.10
CA ASN A 157 -3.10 -13.63 -12.66
C ASN A 157 -2.48 -14.55 -11.59
N LYS A 158 -3.32 -15.08 -10.70
CA LYS A 158 -2.90 -15.93 -9.58
C LYS A 158 -2.02 -17.12 -10.00
N SER A 159 -2.27 -17.71 -11.17
CA SER A 159 -1.48 -18.85 -11.70
C SER A 159 -0.02 -18.53 -11.97
N GLU A 160 0.34 -17.25 -12.12
CA GLU A 160 1.72 -16.83 -12.38
C GLU A 160 2.51 -16.60 -11.08
N LEU A 161 1.84 -16.47 -9.92
CA LEU A 161 2.47 -16.08 -8.65
C LEU A 161 3.56 -17.06 -8.21
N ALA A 162 3.35 -18.37 -8.38
CA ALA A 162 4.35 -19.36 -8.00
C ALA A 162 5.67 -19.17 -8.77
N GLY A 163 5.60 -18.94 -10.07
CA GLY A 163 6.78 -18.64 -10.88
C GLY A 163 7.42 -17.30 -10.52
N ILE A 164 6.63 -16.29 -10.14
CA ILE A 164 7.14 -14.99 -9.70
C ILE A 164 7.90 -15.12 -8.39
N TYR A 165 7.37 -15.83 -7.42
CA TYR A 165 8.05 -16.06 -6.14
C TYR A 165 9.32 -16.91 -6.28
N GLU A 166 9.29 -17.91 -7.17
CA GLU A 166 10.44 -18.78 -7.39
C GLU A 166 11.60 -18.04 -8.10
N THR A 167 11.28 -17.18 -9.08
CA THR A 167 12.29 -16.50 -9.89
C THR A 167 12.62 -15.09 -9.43
N GLY A 168 11.79 -14.50 -8.60
CA GLY A 168 11.88 -13.10 -8.19
C GLY A 168 11.54 -12.10 -9.30
N THR A 169 10.99 -12.55 -10.43
CA THR A 169 10.65 -11.70 -11.57
C THR A 169 9.28 -12.02 -12.13
N GLY A 170 8.56 -10.98 -12.58
CA GLY A 170 7.25 -11.14 -13.19
C GLY A 170 6.38 -9.90 -13.07
N LYS A 171 5.12 -10.03 -13.43
CA LYS A 171 4.14 -8.95 -13.35
C LYS A 171 2.90 -9.42 -12.60
N ILE A 172 2.49 -8.68 -11.60
CA ILE A 172 1.23 -8.90 -10.89
C ILE A 172 0.18 -7.98 -11.50
N LYS A 173 -0.97 -8.53 -11.88
CA LYS A 173 -2.09 -7.78 -12.43
C LYS A 173 -3.14 -7.61 -11.35
N LEU A 174 -3.49 -6.35 -11.06
CA LEU A 174 -4.46 -5.99 -10.04
C LEU A 174 -5.74 -5.46 -10.68
N ARG A 175 -6.87 -5.81 -10.09
CA ARG A 175 -8.19 -5.28 -10.41
C ARG A 175 -8.82 -4.72 -9.14
N GLY A 176 -9.53 -3.58 -9.27
CA GLY A 176 -10.33 -3.02 -8.19
C GLY A 176 -11.51 -3.92 -7.83
N LYS A 177 -12.03 -3.75 -6.63
CA LYS A 177 -13.25 -4.44 -6.19
C LYS A 177 -14.46 -3.56 -6.41
N VAL A 178 -15.45 -4.13 -7.06
CA VAL A 178 -16.67 -3.43 -7.43
C VAL A 178 -17.89 -4.16 -6.87
N VAL A 179 -18.75 -3.42 -6.18
CA VAL A 179 -19.97 -3.94 -5.53
C VAL A 179 -21.19 -3.33 -6.20
N TYR A 180 -22.20 -4.14 -6.49
CA TYR A 180 -23.49 -3.68 -6.94
C TYR A 180 -24.39 -3.37 -5.74
N GLU A 181 -24.92 -2.17 -5.69
CA GLU A 181 -25.88 -1.71 -4.69
C GLU A 181 -27.22 -1.44 -5.39
N PRO A 182 -28.25 -2.28 -5.20
CA PRO A 182 -29.57 -2.03 -5.76
C PRO A 182 -30.24 -0.82 -5.10
N ALA A 183 -31.07 -0.13 -5.83
CA ALA A 183 -31.88 0.97 -5.32
C ALA A 183 -32.72 0.55 -4.11
N ALA A 184 -32.54 1.24 -2.99
CA ALA A 184 -33.24 0.92 -1.75
C ALA A 184 -34.69 1.43 -1.73
N ARG A 185 -34.99 2.48 -2.51
CA ARG A 185 -36.28 3.15 -2.53
C ARG A 185 -36.78 3.41 -3.96
N LYS A 186 -38.10 3.51 -4.10
CA LYS A 186 -38.71 3.88 -5.38
C LYS A 186 -38.26 5.30 -5.79
N GLY A 187 -37.59 5.41 -6.93
CA GLY A 187 -37.06 6.67 -7.48
C GLY A 187 -35.55 6.80 -7.35
N GLU A 188 -34.90 5.98 -6.54
CA GLU A 188 -33.45 5.85 -6.53
C GLU A 188 -32.98 5.02 -7.73
N LYS A 189 -31.69 5.16 -8.05
CA LYS A 189 -31.03 4.39 -9.11
C LYS A 189 -30.17 3.30 -8.47
N ASP A 190 -29.98 2.23 -9.23
CA ASP A 190 -28.98 1.23 -8.90
C ASP A 190 -27.59 1.86 -9.00
N ARG A 191 -26.66 1.35 -8.21
CA ARG A 191 -25.29 1.85 -8.14
C ARG A 191 -24.28 0.74 -8.33
N LEU A 192 -23.21 1.08 -8.98
CA LEU A 192 -21.98 0.28 -9.00
C LEU A 192 -20.94 1.03 -8.20
N VAL A 193 -20.45 0.43 -7.13
CA VAL A 193 -19.57 1.10 -6.16
C VAL A 193 -18.20 0.44 -6.19
N ILE A 194 -17.16 1.22 -6.47
CA ILE A 194 -15.78 0.78 -6.38
C ILE A 194 -15.33 1.01 -4.93
N THR A 195 -15.02 -0.07 -4.24
CA THR A 195 -14.67 -0.08 -2.81
C THR A 195 -13.18 -0.32 -2.57
N GLU A 196 -12.48 -0.89 -3.53
CA GLU A 196 -11.04 -1.10 -3.48
C GLU A 196 -10.43 -0.78 -4.84
N ILE A 197 -9.24 -0.21 -4.84
CA ILE A 197 -8.51 0.18 -6.06
C ILE A 197 -7.17 -0.53 -6.13
N PRO A 198 -6.63 -0.77 -7.34
CA PRO A 198 -5.24 -1.20 -7.48
C PRO A 198 -4.28 -0.23 -6.79
N TYR A 199 -3.27 -0.77 -6.12
CA TYR A 199 -2.25 0.03 -5.39
C TYR A 199 -1.60 1.10 -6.27
N THR A 200 -1.45 0.84 -7.57
CA THR A 200 -0.90 1.78 -8.56
C THR A 200 -1.79 2.99 -8.85
N MET A 201 -3.04 2.98 -8.37
CA MET A 201 -4.00 4.07 -8.59
C MET A 201 -4.04 5.10 -7.47
N ILE A 202 -3.22 4.95 -6.43
CA ILE A 202 -3.14 5.93 -5.33
C ILE A 202 -2.77 7.33 -5.86
N GLY A 203 -3.35 8.35 -5.24
CA GLY A 203 -3.04 9.74 -5.53
C GLY A 203 -3.79 10.27 -6.76
N ALA A 204 -3.13 11.10 -7.55
CA ALA A 204 -3.72 11.77 -8.71
C ALA A 204 -4.35 10.82 -9.75
N ASN A 205 -4.00 9.53 -9.73
CA ASN A 205 -4.56 8.55 -10.64
C ASN A 205 -6.04 8.24 -10.35
N ILE A 206 -6.54 8.48 -9.13
CA ILE A 206 -7.97 8.34 -8.80
C ILE A 206 -8.78 9.38 -9.57
N GLY A 207 -8.36 10.65 -9.54
CA GLY A 207 -9.01 11.72 -10.29
C GLY A 207 -8.97 11.47 -11.80
N LYS A 208 -7.84 10.98 -12.32
CA LYS A 208 -7.72 10.59 -13.73
C LYS A 208 -8.68 9.47 -14.08
N PHE A 209 -8.76 8.43 -13.27
CA PHE A 209 -9.68 7.31 -13.50
C PHE A 209 -11.15 7.78 -13.54
N ILE A 210 -11.55 8.67 -12.65
CA ILE A 210 -12.90 9.26 -12.67
C ILE A 210 -13.13 10.02 -13.99
N SER A 211 -12.16 10.82 -14.42
CA SER A 211 -12.23 11.52 -15.72
C SER A 211 -12.32 10.55 -16.89
N ASP A 212 -11.55 9.46 -16.87
CA ASP A 212 -11.60 8.42 -17.92
C ASP A 212 -13.01 7.77 -17.99
N ILE A 213 -13.67 7.56 -16.84
CA ILE A 213 -15.08 7.07 -16.81
C ILE A 213 -16.04 8.10 -17.43
N VAL A 214 -15.89 9.37 -17.09
CA VAL A 214 -16.69 10.45 -17.68
C VAL A 214 -16.51 10.49 -19.19
N ASP A 215 -15.27 10.37 -19.68
CA ASP A 215 -14.97 10.32 -21.12
C ASP A 215 -15.64 9.12 -21.82
N LEU A 216 -15.74 7.95 -21.15
CA LEU A 216 -16.48 6.81 -21.71
C LEU A 216 -17.97 7.13 -21.94
N VAL A 217 -18.57 7.92 -21.06
CA VAL A 217 -19.96 8.36 -21.18
C VAL A 217 -20.12 9.43 -22.26
N GLU A 218 -19.26 10.46 -22.26
CA GLU A 218 -19.30 11.56 -23.23
C GLU A 218 -19.04 11.09 -24.66
N THR A 219 -18.11 10.16 -24.83
CA THR A 219 -17.79 9.55 -26.14
C THR A 219 -18.79 8.47 -26.55
N LYS A 220 -19.84 8.24 -25.73
CA LYS A 220 -20.90 7.23 -25.98
C LYS A 220 -20.40 5.80 -26.11
N LYS A 221 -19.24 5.47 -25.53
CA LYS A 221 -18.77 4.08 -25.42
C LYS A 221 -19.61 3.28 -24.44
N THR A 222 -20.18 3.93 -23.46
CA THR A 222 -21.28 3.40 -22.63
C THR A 222 -22.36 4.44 -22.45
N THR A 223 -23.61 3.98 -22.31
CA THR A 223 -24.75 4.82 -21.96
C THR A 223 -25.37 4.44 -20.62
N ASP A 224 -24.75 3.50 -19.92
CA ASP A 224 -25.30 2.85 -18.72
C ASP A 224 -25.07 3.65 -17.45
N ILE A 225 -24.07 4.53 -17.45
CA ILE A 225 -23.74 5.40 -16.32
C ILE A 225 -24.48 6.74 -16.48
N VAL A 226 -25.12 7.18 -15.42
CA VAL A 226 -25.86 8.46 -15.38
C VAL A 226 -25.04 9.53 -14.68
N ASP A 227 -24.35 9.14 -13.59
CA ASP A 227 -23.53 10.04 -12.78
C ASP A 227 -22.37 9.28 -12.15
N VAL A 228 -21.28 10.01 -11.89
CA VAL A 228 -20.07 9.50 -11.22
C VAL A 228 -19.73 10.43 -10.08
N SER A 229 -19.66 9.91 -8.87
CA SER A 229 -19.26 10.69 -7.68
C SER A 229 -18.16 9.99 -6.89
N ASN A 230 -17.28 10.79 -6.30
CA ASN A 230 -16.27 10.31 -5.37
C ASN A 230 -16.74 10.61 -3.95
N GLU A 231 -17.11 9.57 -3.23
CA GLU A 231 -17.55 9.61 -1.84
C GLU A 231 -16.49 9.04 -0.89
N SER A 232 -15.24 8.90 -1.37
CA SER A 232 -14.14 8.38 -0.56
C SER A 232 -13.89 9.25 0.66
N SER A 233 -13.51 8.62 1.76
CA SER A 233 -13.29 9.28 3.05
C SER A 233 -12.19 8.57 3.83
N LYS A 234 -12.01 8.94 5.09
CA LYS A 234 -11.12 8.23 6.04
C LYS A 234 -11.52 6.77 6.26
N GLU A 235 -12.77 6.41 5.96
CA GLU A 235 -13.27 5.04 6.08
C GLU A 235 -12.89 4.15 4.89
N GLY A 236 -12.40 4.74 3.80
CA GLY A 236 -11.93 4.02 2.62
C GLY A 236 -12.38 4.63 1.30
N ILE A 237 -12.04 3.92 0.23
CA ILE A 237 -12.41 4.27 -1.13
C ILE A 237 -13.90 3.97 -1.35
N ARG A 238 -14.60 4.96 -1.91
CA ARG A 238 -15.98 4.83 -2.34
C ARG A 238 -16.22 5.70 -3.58
N ILE A 239 -16.05 5.11 -4.76
CA ILE A 239 -16.37 5.76 -6.03
C ILE A 239 -17.70 5.18 -6.52
N VAL A 240 -18.71 6.02 -6.67
CA VAL A 240 -20.08 5.61 -6.95
C VAL A 240 -20.45 5.96 -8.39
N LEU A 241 -20.92 4.95 -9.12
CA LEU A 241 -21.47 5.08 -10.47
C LEU A 241 -22.99 4.86 -10.38
N GLU A 242 -23.79 5.89 -10.61
CA GLU A 242 -25.25 5.73 -10.75
C GLU A 242 -25.60 5.15 -12.11
N LEU A 243 -26.44 4.12 -12.11
CA LEU A 243 -26.75 3.34 -13.31
C LEU A 243 -28.12 3.67 -13.89
N LYS A 244 -28.28 3.48 -15.20
CA LYS A 244 -29.60 3.41 -15.84
C LYS A 244 -30.30 2.11 -15.45
N LYS A 245 -31.62 2.11 -15.63
CA LYS A 245 -32.41 0.89 -15.44
C LYS A 245 -32.01 -0.17 -16.47
N ASN A 246 -31.96 -1.42 -16.01
CA ASN A 246 -31.64 -2.59 -16.83
C ASN A 246 -30.20 -2.59 -17.41
N THR A 247 -29.25 -1.94 -16.76
CA THR A 247 -27.83 -2.00 -17.12
C THR A 247 -27.31 -3.43 -16.97
N ASP A 248 -26.55 -3.89 -17.95
CA ASP A 248 -25.78 -5.13 -17.85
C ASP A 248 -24.54 -4.89 -16.98
N ILE A 249 -24.64 -5.30 -15.72
CA ILE A 249 -23.64 -5.06 -14.69
C ILE A 249 -22.29 -5.74 -15.03
N GLU A 250 -22.34 -6.98 -15.53
CA GLU A 250 -21.11 -7.72 -15.82
C GLU A 250 -20.38 -7.14 -17.04
N ASN A 251 -21.11 -6.74 -18.06
CA ASN A 251 -20.53 -6.07 -19.20
C ASN A 251 -19.91 -4.72 -18.82
N LEU A 252 -20.60 -3.94 -17.97
CA LEU A 252 -20.09 -2.67 -17.48
C LEU A 252 -18.82 -2.85 -16.62
N LYS A 253 -18.78 -3.84 -15.72
CA LYS A 253 -17.59 -4.16 -14.94
C LYS A 253 -16.39 -4.57 -15.82
N ASN A 254 -16.62 -5.18 -16.95
CA ASN A 254 -15.56 -5.58 -17.87
C ASN A 254 -15.07 -4.41 -18.75
N LEU A 255 -15.87 -3.37 -18.89
CA LEU A 255 -15.50 -2.15 -19.61
C LEU A 255 -14.64 -1.21 -18.77
N LEU A 256 -14.85 -1.19 -17.43
CA LEU A 256 -14.12 -0.38 -16.44
C LEU A 256 -12.77 -1.03 -16.07
#